data_624e25f544f48c63fbfd822a437a1fba
#
_entry.id   624e25f544f48c63fbfd822a437a1fba
#
_cell.length_a   1.000
_cell.length_b   1.000
_cell.length_c   1.000
_cell.angle_alpha   90.00
_cell.angle_beta   90.00
_cell.angle_gamma   90.00
#
_symmetry.space_group_name_H-M   'P 1'
#
loop_
_entity.id
_entity.type
_entity.pdbx_description
1 polymer ?
#
loop_
_entity_poly.entity_id
_entity_poly.type
_entity_poly.pdbx_seq_one_letter_code
_entity_poly.pdbx_strand_id
1 'polypeptide(L)'
;MMKRNIVLCLLVAGVLITGCSKKEEVQEPVPVEEDVPKEEAEAPEFVHTYPLTGVGTNDSIDQRAVAVMVNNHTKARPQSGLTKADIVYEMLAEGEVTRLLAVYQSEKPEQVGPIRSARDYYIELAKGLDCIYVCHGNSPDAESMLKQGYIDHLNGLYYDGTLFKRSSERKAPHNSYISFENIEKGAMEKGYNLTGAPASFVFLNKEEIKRLEGDSVTKVSINYGFPAYNTQFEYDVQQGKYKRYSNGEQTKEATTSVPVLVDNVLIIETAHRVIDKVGRRDIDLQSGGKGYLLQKGKVKEVEWINKDGRIVPVSNGVDVGLIPGKTWVNIIPNQPGLTKNVTLNAAGN
;
A
#
# COMPACT_ATOMS: atom_id res chain seq x y z
N MET A 1 -47.36 49.10 12.98
CA MET A 1 -48.66 48.80 13.56
C MET A 1 -48.49 47.65 14.52
N MET A 2 -48.62 48.01 15.76
CA MET A 2 -49.53 47.51 16.84
C MET A 2 -49.11 46.14 17.38
N LYS A 3 -48.82 46.00 18.58
CA LYS A 3 -49.09 46.32 20.02
C LYS A 3 -48.79 45.01 20.75
N ARG A 4 -47.80 44.92 21.63
CA ARG A 4 -47.87 45.19 23.09
C ARG A 4 -49.00 44.38 23.79
N ASN A 5 -48.60 43.44 24.68
CA ASN A 5 -49.11 43.48 26.06
C ASN A 5 -48.23 42.64 27.01
N ILE A 6 -47.84 43.35 28.06
CA ILE A 6 -47.20 42.94 29.32
C ILE A 6 -48.33 42.48 30.25
N VAL A 7 -48.12 41.43 31.02
CA VAL A 7 -48.83 41.25 32.31
C VAL A 7 -47.80 40.80 33.34
N LEU A 8 -47.65 41.69 34.29
CA LEU A 8 -46.93 41.64 35.56
C LEU A 8 -47.92 41.20 36.64
N CYS A 9 -47.60 40.19 37.44
CA CYS A 9 -48.24 40.02 38.76
C CYS A 9 -47.21 39.68 39.82
N LEU A 10 -47.12 40.63 40.77
CA LEU A 10 -46.44 40.59 42.05
C LEU A 10 -47.30 39.92 43.13
N LEU A 11 -46.66 39.60 44.26
CA LEU A 11 -47.16 39.47 45.66
C LEU A 11 -47.01 38.00 46.19
N VAL A 12 -46.59 37.66 47.38
CA VAL A 12 -46.19 38.39 48.60
C VAL A 12 -45.44 37.39 49.51
N ALA A 13 -44.61 37.90 50.36
CA ALA A 13 -43.80 37.25 51.36
C ALA A 13 -44.59 36.51 52.45
N GLY A 14 -44.01 35.44 52.97
CA GLY A 14 -44.36 34.81 54.24
C GLY A 14 -43.15 34.23 54.92
N VAL A 15 -42.61 34.99 55.89
CA VAL A 15 -41.54 34.52 56.79
C VAL A 15 -42.18 33.72 57.91
N LEU A 16 -41.76 32.52 58.12
CA LEU A 16 -41.91 31.80 59.37
C LEU A 16 -40.58 31.13 59.75
N ILE A 17 -40.01 31.66 60.84
CA ILE A 17 -38.82 31.15 61.51
C ILE A 17 -39.30 30.08 62.51
N THR A 18 -38.79 28.83 62.35
CA THR A 18 -38.71 27.88 63.45
C THR A 18 -37.39 27.17 63.44
N GLY A 19 -36.67 27.26 64.53
CA GLY A 19 -35.31 26.81 64.65
C GLY A 19 -35.15 25.34 64.97
N CYS A 20 -33.88 24.96 64.95
CA CYS A 20 -33.17 23.90 65.65
C CYS A 20 -33.42 22.44 65.26
N SER A 21 -32.48 21.80 64.62
CA SER A 21 -31.59 20.84 65.28
C SER A 21 -30.61 20.27 64.29
N LYS A 22 -29.31 20.50 64.44
CA LYS A 22 -28.25 19.78 63.72
C LYS A 22 -28.27 18.32 64.21
N LYS A 23 -28.61 17.40 63.31
CA LYS A 23 -28.11 16.03 63.34
C LYS A 23 -26.99 15.96 62.31
N GLU A 24 -25.79 15.70 62.77
CA GLU A 24 -24.67 15.28 61.92
C GLU A 24 -25.02 13.90 61.31
N GLU A 25 -25.30 13.90 60.03
CA GLU A 25 -25.35 12.65 59.25
C GLU A 25 -23.91 12.23 59.01
N VAL A 26 -23.52 11.12 59.59
CA VAL A 26 -22.28 10.42 59.31
C VAL A 26 -22.43 9.89 57.88
N GLN A 27 -21.71 10.50 56.92
CA GLN A 27 -21.57 9.95 55.56
C GLN A 27 -20.76 8.64 55.70
N GLU A 28 -21.39 7.52 55.36
CA GLU A 28 -20.69 6.27 55.11
C GLU A 28 -19.70 6.48 53.96
N PRO A 29 -18.47 5.93 54.00
CA PRO A 29 -17.51 6.05 52.94
C PRO A 29 -18.05 5.33 51.69
N VAL A 30 -18.16 6.07 50.59
CA VAL A 30 -18.46 5.54 49.24
C VAL A 30 -17.38 4.45 48.92
N PRO A 31 -17.75 3.23 48.53
CA PRO A 31 -16.77 2.27 48.10
C PRO A 31 -15.96 2.82 46.95
N VAL A 32 -14.66 2.90 47.13
CA VAL A 32 -13.73 3.16 46.01
C VAL A 32 -13.83 1.92 45.12
N GLU A 33 -14.43 2.07 43.93
CA GLU A 33 -14.30 1.06 42.87
C GLU A 33 -12.80 0.89 42.61
N GLU A 34 -12.25 -0.24 43.03
CA GLU A 34 -10.92 -0.64 42.57
C GLU A 34 -10.96 -0.73 41.04
N ASP A 35 -10.09 0.07 40.40
CA ASP A 35 -9.83 0.02 38.98
C ASP A 35 -9.32 -1.39 38.65
N VAL A 36 -10.24 -2.30 38.34
CA VAL A 36 -9.88 -3.62 37.80
C VAL A 36 -9.21 -3.38 36.47
N PRO A 37 -7.93 -3.76 36.29
CA PRO A 37 -7.28 -3.61 34.99
C PRO A 37 -8.17 -4.31 33.95
N LYS A 38 -8.64 -3.56 32.94
CA LYS A 38 -9.30 -4.16 31.78
C LYS A 38 -8.32 -5.18 31.19
N GLU A 39 -8.65 -6.44 31.36
CA GLU A 39 -7.96 -7.55 30.70
C GLU A 39 -7.94 -7.22 29.19
N GLU A 40 -6.75 -6.94 28.66
CA GLU A 40 -6.56 -6.67 27.24
C GLU A 40 -7.01 -7.94 26.51
N ALA A 41 -8.12 -7.87 25.79
CA ALA A 41 -8.67 -9.02 25.08
C ALA A 41 -7.55 -9.66 24.25
N GLU A 42 -7.27 -10.94 24.53
CA GLU A 42 -6.29 -11.70 23.75
C GLU A 42 -6.62 -11.57 22.26
N ALA A 43 -5.62 -11.17 21.48
CA ALA A 43 -5.81 -11.05 20.05
C ALA A 43 -6.17 -12.45 19.48
N PRO A 44 -7.10 -12.53 18.53
CA PRO A 44 -7.49 -13.80 17.95
C PRO A 44 -6.26 -14.56 17.45
N GLU A 45 -6.11 -15.81 17.86
CA GLU A 45 -5.09 -16.71 17.34
C GLU A 45 -5.48 -17.11 15.91
N PHE A 46 -4.68 -16.68 14.93
CA PHE A 46 -4.81 -17.11 13.55
C PHE A 46 -3.98 -18.36 13.30
N VAL A 47 -4.51 -19.27 12.50
CA VAL A 47 -3.82 -20.53 12.14
C VAL A 47 -2.68 -20.29 11.16
N HIS A 48 -2.82 -19.28 10.29
CA HIS A 48 -1.89 -18.96 9.21
C HIS A 48 -1.54 -17.47 9.19
N THR A 49 -0.48 -17.15 8.46
CA THR A 49 -0.05 -15.76 8.20
C THR A 49 0.28 -15.61 6.73
N TYR A 50 -0.31 -14.64 6.05
CA TYR A 50 -0.02 -14.38 4.65
C TYR A 50 1.44 -13.98 4.45
N PRO A 51 2.20 -14.66 3.57
CA PRO A 51 3.64 -14.45 3.39
C PRO A 51 4.01 -13.07 2.84
N LEU A 52 3.12 -12.39 2.11
CA LEU A 52 3.38 -11.08 1.54
C LEU A 52 2.98 -9.92 2.44
N THR A 53 2.10 -10.15 3.41
CA THR A 53 1.58 -9.09 4.29
C THR A 53 1.82 -9.32 5.77
N GLY A 54 2.15 -10.53 6.22
CA GLY A 54 2.25 -10.85 7.64
C GLY A 54 0.93 -10.77 8.40
N VAL A 55 -0.20 -10.59 7.71
CA VAL A 55 -1.53 -10.53 8.32
C VAL A 55 -2.01 -11.94 8.63
N GLY A 56 -2.49 -12.16 9.85
CA GLY A 56 -3.05 -13.44 10.29
C GLY A 56 -4.37 -13.77 9.59
N THR A 57 -4.60 -15.06 9.32
CA THR A 57 -5.83 -15.56 8.70
C THR A 57 -6.14 -16.99 9.13
N ASN A 58 -7.41 -17.37 9.03
CA ASN A 58 -7.85 -18.77 9.15
C ASN A 58 -8.10 -19.43 7.79
N ASP A 59 -7.96 -18.65 6.69
CA ASP A 59 -8.06 -19.19 5.34
C ASP A 59 -6.75 -19.89 4.93
N SER A 60 -6.84 -20.77 3.92
CA SER A 60 -5.64 -21.36 3.31
C SER A 60 -4.79 -20.25 2.68
N ILE A 61 -3.48 -20.34 2.88
CA ILE A 61 -2.47 -19.42 2.31
C ILE A 61 -1.72 -20.02 1.12
N ASP A 62 -2.13 -21.20 0.63
CA ASP A 62 -1.46 -21.93 -0.43
C ASP A 62 -1.75 -21.37 -1.84
N GLN A 63 -2.43 -20.23 -1.95
CA GLN A 63 -2.66 -19.61 -3.25
C GLN A 63 -1.38 -18.98 -3.77
N ARG A 64 -1.11 -19.25 -5.05
CA ARG A 64 -0.05 -18.59 -5.80
C ARG A 64 -0.39 -17.11 -5.98
N ALA A 65 0.60 -16.25 -5.83
CA ALA A 65 0.41 -14.81 -6.01
C ALA A 65 0.21 -14.45 -7.50
N VAL A 66 -0.47 -13.33 -7.73
CA VAL A 66 -0.69 -12.74 -9.06
C VAL A 66 -0.05 -11.37 -9.11
N ALA A 67 0.76 -11.10 -10.12
CA ALA A 67 1.41 -9.81 -10.36
C ALA A 67 0.85 -9.14 -11.63
N VAL A 68 0.26 -7.97 -11.50
CA VAL A 68 -0.42 -7.26 -12.59
C VAL A 68 0.29 -5.96 -12.92
N MET A 69 0.62 -5.76 -14.20
CA MET A 69 1.17 -4.49 -14.70
C MET A 69 0.09 -3.42 -14.80
N VAL A 70 0.10 -2.46 -13.88
CA VAL A 70 -0.89 -1.37 -13.82
C VAL A 70 -0.28 -0.07 -14.39
N ASN A 71 -1.08 0.58 -15.22
CA ASN A 71 -0.74 1.84 -15.88
C ASN A 71 -0.79 3.01 -14.90
N ASN A 72 0.29 3.76 -14.78
CA ASN A 72 0.33 4.96 -13.96
C ASN A 72 0.31 6.29 -14.75
N HIS A 73 0.04 6.23 -16.04
CA HIS A 73 -0.15 7.44 -16.83
C HIS A 73 -1.34 8.26 -16.32
N THR A 74 -1.26 9.60 -16.35
CA THR A 74 -2.32 10.49 -15.84
C THR A 74 -3.71 10.17 -16.39
N LYS A 75 -3.82 9.78 -17.67
CA LYS A 75 -5.09 9.37 -18.30
C LYS A 75 -5.61 8.01 -17.85
N ALA A 76 -4.83 7.27 -17.06
CA ALA A 76 -5.21 5.96 -16.50
C ALA A 76 -5.65 6.04 -15.04
N ARG A 77 -5.58 7.21 -14.43
CA ARG A 77 -5.97 7.44 -13.02
C ARG A 77 -7.43 7.90 -12.91
N PRO A 78 -8.13 7.56 -11.81
CA PRO A 78 -7.74 6.58 -10.80
C PRO A 78 -7.72 5.16 -11.35
N GLN A 79 -6.90 4.28 -10.75
CA GLN A 79 -6.79 2.87 -11.10
C GLN A 79 -7.78 2.02 -10.29
N SER A 80 -8.07 0.80 -10.79
CA SER A 80 -8.85 -0.21 -10.09
C SER A 80 -7.95 -1.29 -9.50
N GLY A 81 -8.26 -1.75 -8.30
CA GLY A 81 -7.64 -2.88 -7.64
C GLY A 81 -6.47 -2.54 -6.72
N LEU A 82 -5.88 -1.33 -6.76
CA LEU A 82 -4.69 -0.99 -5.98
C LEU A 82 -4.91 -1.06 -4.45
N THR A 83 -6.13 -0.83 -3.99
CA THR A 83 -6.47 -0.93 -2.55
C THR A 83 -6.38 -2.33 -1.99
N LYS A 84 -6.38 -3.35 -2.86
CA LYS A 84 -6.32 -4.78 -2.50
C LYS A 84 -4.93 -5.39 -2.70
N ALA A 85 -4.00 -4.66 -3.32
CA ALA A 85 -2.64 -5.17 -3.52
C ALA A 85 -1.89 -5.32 -2.19
N ASP A 86 -1.19 -6.44 -2.03
CA ASP A 86 -0.32 -6.74 -0.89
C ASP A 86 0.98 -5.95 -0.98
N ILE A 87 1.56 -5.95 -2.19
CA ILE A 87 2.78 -5.20 -2.51
C ILE A 87 2.57 -4.46 -3.83
N VAL A 88 3.02 -3.21 -3.90
CA VAL A 88 3.10 -2.47 -5.16
C VAL A 88 4.54 -2.00 -5.37
N TYR A 89 5.14 -2.39 -6.49
CA TYR A 89 6.43 -1.85 -6.94
C TYR A 89 6.18 -0.73 -7.94
N GLU A 90 6.77 0.43 -7.70
CA GLU A 90 6.72 1.59 -8.58
C GLU A 90 8.12 1.98 -9.04
N MET A 91 8.34 2.03 -10.36
CA MET A 91 9.60 2.48 -10.94
C MET A 91 9.38 3.06 -12.34
N LEU A 92 10.39 3.72 -12.86
CA LEU A 92 10.40 4.29 -14.21
C LEU A 92 10.26 3.19 -15.28
N ALA A 93 9.55 3.52 -16.34
CA ALA A 93 9.42 2.67 -17.53
C ALA A 93 10.05 3.36 -18.74
N GLU A 94 9.28 4.02 -19.60
CA GLU A 94 9.81 4.84 -20.70
C GLU A 94 9.84 6.31 -20.32
N GLY A 95 10.91 7.00 -20.68
CA GLY A 95 11.07 8.40 -20.33
C GLY A 95 10.94 8.62 -18.82
N GLU A 96 10.06 9.51 -18.41
CA GLU A 96 9.79 9.84 -17.01
C GLU A 96 8.50 9.18 -16.47
N VAL A 97 7.87 8.28 -17.26
CA VAL A 97 6.63 7.61 -16.85
C VAL A 97 6.93 6.47 -15.90
N THR A 98 6.30 6.45 -14.73
CA THR A 98 6.34 5.27 -13.85
C THR A 98 5.24 4.28 -14.23
N ARG A 99 5.45 3.00 -13.88
CA ARG A 99 4.44 1.94 -13.86
C ARG A 99 4.37 1.29 -12.51
N LEU A 100 3.28 0.57 -12.28
CA LEU A 100 3.04 -0.15 -11.04
C LEU A 100 2.97 -1.64 -11.34
N LEU A 101 3.72 -2.45 -10.59
CA LEU A 101 3.50 -3.89 -10.50
C LEU A 101 2.74 -4.14 -9.21
N ALA A 102 1.46 -4.42 -9.32
CA ALA A 102 0.60 -4.72 -8.17
C ALA A 102 0.52 -6.23 -7.95
N VAL A 103 0.89 -6.67 -6.75
CA VAL A 103 0.97 -8.09 -6.37
C VAL A 103 -0.16 -8.41 -5.40
N TYR A 104 -0.84 -9.50 -5.63
CA TYR A 104 -2.02 -9.94 -4.90
C TYR A 104 -1.89 -11.40 -4.45
N GLN A 105 -2.17 -11.67 -3.21
CA GLN A 105 -2.32 -13.00 -2.64
C GLN A 105 -3.41 -13.02 -1.56
N SER A 106 -3.36 -12.07 -0.60
CA SER A 106 -4.28 -12.04 0.53
C SER A 106 -5.69 -11.60 0.16
N GLU A 107 -5.81 -10.68 -0.80
CA GLU A 107 -7.10 -10.17 -1.27
C GLU A 107 -7.18 -10.21 -2.81
N LYS A 108 -8.36 -10.54 -3.32
CA LYS A 108 -8.65 -10.54 -4.77
C LYS A 108 -9.61 -9.41 -5.09
N PRO A 109 -9.18 -8.35 -5.79
CA PRO A 109 -10.12 -7.32 -6.27
C PRO A 109 -11.00 -7.88 -7.38
N GLU A 110 -12.21 -7.37 -7.51
CA GLU A 110 -13.12 -7.75 -8.60
C GLU A 110 -12.46 -7.48 -9.96
N GLN A 111 -11.78 -6.35 -10.10
CA GLN A 111 -11.12 -5.90 -11.33
C GLN A 111 -9.82 -5.19 -11.07
N VAL A 112 -8.83 -5.38 -11.96
CA VAL A 112 -7.56 -4.65 -11.95
C VAL A 112 -7.35 -3.90 -13.26
N GLY A 113 -6.82 -2.70 -13.15
CA GLY A 113 -6.40 -1.93 -14.31
C GLY A 113 -6.43 -0.40 -14.14
N PRO A 114 -6.17 0.34 -15.23
CA PRO A 114 -5.85 -0.15 -16.59
C PRO A 114 -4.53 -0.88 -16.65
N ILE A 115 -4.47 -1.99 -17.39
CA ILE A 115 -3.30 -2.84 -17.53
C ILE A 115 -2.36 -2.30 -18.60
N ARG A 116 -1.05 -2.53 -18.42
CA ARG A 116 -0.01 -2.00 -19.30
C ARG A 116 1.03 -3.06 -19.68
N SER A 117 1.91 -2.66 -20.59
CA SER A 117 2.92 -3.54 -21.16
C SER A 117 4.00 -3.94 -20.14
N ALA A 118 4.45 -5.16 -20.25
CA ALA A 118 5.57 -5.74 -19.52
C ALA A 118 6.90 -5.04 -19.80
N ARG A 119 7.81 -5.12 -18.84
CA ARG A 119 9.24 -4.88 -18.95
C ARG A 119 9.96 -6.01 -18.25
N ASP A 120 11.13 -6.32 -18.69
CA ASP A 120 11.99 -7.39 -18.17
C ASP A 120 12.20 -7.31 -16.65
N TYR A 121 12.60 -6.18 -16.13
CA TYR A 121 12.80 -5.98 -14.68
C TYR A 121 11.52 -6.15 -13.83
N TYR A 122 10.32 -5.88 -14.36
CA TYR A 122 9.06 -6.22 -13.68
C TYR A 122 8.76 -7.72 -13.71
N ILE A 123 9.16 -8.40 -14.79
CA ILE A 123 9.06 -9.86 -14.90
C ILE A 123 9.99 -10.52 -13.85
N GLU A 124 11.21 -9.99 -13.66
CA GLU A 124 12.15 -10.47 -12.65
C GLU A 124 11.55 -10.39 -11.23
N LEU A 125 10.96 -9.25 -10.86
CA LEU A 125 10.28 -9.09 -9.57
C LEU A 125 9.12 -10.09 -9.40
N ALA A 126 8.29 -10.24 -10.42
CA ALA A 126 7.18 -11.18 -10.39
C ALA A 126 7.65 -12.64 -10.29
N LYS A 127 8.77 -12.98 -10.94
CA LYS A 127 9.41 -14.29 -10.88
C LYS A 127 9.95 -14.60 -9.49
N GLY A 128 10.61 -13.62 -8.83
CA GLY A 128 11.11 -13.76 -7.46
C GLY A 128 10.02 -14.01 -6.42
N LEU A 129 8.76 -13.66 -6.74
CA LEU A 129 7.58 -13.93 -5.91
C LEU A 129 6.76 -15.13 -6.42
N ASP A 130 7.26 -15.87 -7.40
CA ASP A 130 6.57 -16.98 -8.07
C ASP A 130 5.15 -16.67 -8.56
N CYS A 131 4.93 -15.44 -9.05
CA CYS A 131 3.61 -14.96 -9.47
C CYS A 131 3.17 -15.55 -10.82
N ILE A 132 1.85 -15.59 -11.03
CA ILE A 132 1.26 -15.55 -12.38
C ILE A 132 1.30 -14.09 -12.82
N TYR A 133 1.96 -13.81 -13.94
CA TYR A 133 2.19 -12.45 -14.42
C TYR A 133 1.14 -12.01 -15.43
N VAL A 134 0.58 -10.81 -15.24
CA VAL A 134 -0.49 -10.26 -16.08
C VAL A 134 -0.06 -8.92 -16.69
N CYS A 135 -0.09 -8.84 -18.02
CA CYS A 135 0.28 -7.63 -18.76
C CYS A 135 -0.59 -7.44 -20.01
N HIS A 136 -0.52 -6.27 -20.64
CA HIS A 136 -1.11 -6.01 -21.95
C HIS A 136 -0.07 -5.34 -22.86
N GLY A 137 0.64 -6.13 -23.63
CA GLY A 137 1.81 -5.73 -24.41
C GLY A 137 3.13 -5.95 -23.69
N ASN A 138 4.24 -5.71 -24.36
CA ASN A 138 5.60 -5.94 -23.86
C ASN A 138 6.64 -5.08 -24.59
N SER A 139 7.82 -4.91 -23.98
CA SER A 139 9.05 -4.52 -24.68
C SER A 139 9.65 -5.72 -25.40
N PRO A 140 10.64 -5.54 -26.32
CA PRO A 140 11.29 -6.66 -26.98
C PRO A 140 11.96 -7.64 -26.03
N ASP A 141 12.65 -7.16 -24.98
CA ASP A 141 13.30 -8.00 -23.97
C ASP A 141 12.27 -8.79 -23.16
N ALA A 142 11.22 -8.11 -22.67
CA ALA A 142 10.10 -8.77 -22.01
C ALA A 142 9.39 -9.79 -22.91
N GLU A 143 9.25 -9.50 -24.22
CA GLU A 143 8.67 -10.45 -25.17
C GLU A 143 9.50 -11.74 -25.27
N SER A 144 10.83 -11.59 -25.34
CA SER A 144 11.75 -12.74 -25.38
C SER A 144 11.57 -13.63 -24.14
N MET A 145 11.56 -13.02 -22.94
CA MET A 145 11.34 -13.77 -21.69
C MET A 145 9.99 -14.48 -21.66
N LEU A 146 8.91 -13.81 -22.05
CA LEU A 146 7.57 -14.39 -22.05
C LEU A 146 7.44 -15.53 -23.07
N LYS A 147 8.02 -15.39 -24.28
CA LYS A 147 8.04 -16.46 -25.30
C LYS A 147 8.85 -17.69 -24.89
N GLN A 148 9.90 -17.51 -24.11
CA GLN A 148 10.72 -18.60 -23.57
C GLN A 148 10.05 -19.33 -22.38
N GLY A 149 8.88 -18.86 -21.91
CA GLY A 149 8.21 -19.42 -20.74
C GLY A 149 8.95 -19.17 -19.42
N TYR A 150 9.70 -18.05 -19.33
CA TYR A 150 10.44 -17.67 -18.12
C TYR A 150 9.52 -17.51 -16.91
N ILE A 151 8.28 -17.08 -17.14
CA ILE A 151 7.23 -16.94 -16.13
C ILE A 151 5.86 -17.32 -16.74
N ASP A 152 5.01 -17.94 -15.93
CA ASP A 152 3.59 -18.13 -16.28
C ASP A 152 2.89 -16.79 -16.44
N HIS A 153 2.24 -16.54 -17.58
CA HIS A 153 1.70 -15.22 -17.86
C HIS A 153 0.43 -15.20 -18.70
N LEU A 154 -0.36 -14.13 -18.52
CA LEU A 154 -1.49 -13.78 -19.35
C LEU A 154 -1.23 -12.40 -20.00
N ASN A 155 -1.20 -12.36 -21.33
CA ASN A 155 -0.93 -11.14 -22.08
C ASN A 155 -2.15 -10.73 -22.91
N GLY A 156 -2.65 -9.53 -22.67
CA GLY A 156 -3.79 -8.95 -23.38
C GLY A 156 -3.60 -8.85 -24.90
N LEU A 157 -2.37 -8.96 -25.43
CA LEU A 157 -2.17 -9.06 -26.88
C LEU A 157 -2.84 -10.30 -27.48
N TYR A 158 -3.01 -11.36 -26.69
CA TYR A 158 -3.61 -12.63 -27.15
C TYR A 158 -5.05 -12.83 -26.68
N TYR A 159 -5.47 -12.08 -25.62
CA TYR A 159 -6.74 -12.31 -24.94
C TYR A 159 -7.61 -11.05 -24.86
N ASP A 160 -7.35 -10.02 -25.71
CA ASP A 160 -8.17 -8.81 -25.78
C ASP A 160 -9.60 -9.17 -26.25
N GLY A 161 -10.61 -8.64 -25.57
CA GLY A 161 -12.02 -8.96 -25.83
C GLY A 161 -12.51 -10.29 -25.20
N THR A 162 -11.60 -11.16 -24.74
CA THR A 162 -11.93 -12.42 -24.03
C THR A 162 -11.68 -12.31 -22.54
N LEU A 163 -10.47 -12.59 -22.06
CA LEU A 163 -10.09 -12.43 -20.66
C LEU A 163 -9.94 -10.95 -20.28
N PHE A 164 -9.37 -10.15 -21.18
CA PHE A 164 -9.23 -8.70 -21.00
C PHE A 164 -10.43 -7.97 -21.62
N LYS A 165 -10.90 -6.94 -20.93
CA LYS A 165 -12.00 -6.10 -21.37
C LYS A 165 -11.55 -4.65 -21.52
N ARG A 166 -12.09 -3.96 -22.53
CA ARG A 166 -11.85 -2.54 -22.77
C ARG A 166 -12.97 -1.69 -22.19
N SER A 167 -12.64 -0.79 -21.27
CA SER A 167 -13.59 0.24 -20.83
C SER A 167 -13.86 1.25 -21.93
N SER A 168 -15.11 1.64 -22.11
CA SER A 168 -15.53 2.73 -23.00
C SER A 168 -15.29 4.12 -22.42
N GLU A 169 -15.09 4.23 -21.10
CA GLU A 169 -14.87 5.51 -20.40
C GLU A 169 -13.50 6.13 -20.70
N ARG A 170 -12.57 5.34 -21.21
CA ARG A 170 -11.21 5.74 -21.51
C ARG A 170 -10.80 5.29 -22.90
N LYS A 171 -9.84 6.01 -23.49
CA LYS A 171 -9.28 5.64 -24.79
C LYS A 171 -8.06 4.71 -24.62
N ALA A 172 -7.88 3.80 -25.60
CA ALA A 172 -6.64 3.02 -25.66
C ALA A 172 -5.41 3.96 -25.69
N PRO A 173 -4.31 3.59 -25.04
CA PRO A 173 -4.00 2.34 -24.37
C PRO A 173 -4.27 2.38 -22.84
N HIS A 174 -5.18 3.24 -22.37
CA HIS A 174 -5.44 3.46 -20.93
C HIS A 174 -6.74 2.83 -20.46
N ASN A 175 -7.24 1.79 -21.11
CA ASN A 175 -8.59 1.27 -20.93
C ASN A 175 -8.71 -0.26 -20.88
N SER A 176 -7.60 -1.00 -20.71
CA SER A 176 -7.61 -2.47 -20.61
C SER A 176 -7.72 -2.92 -19.16
N TYR A 177 -8.63 -3.82 -18.85
CA TYR A 177 -8.88 -4.35 -17.51
C TYR A 177 -9.03 -5.88 -17.56
N ILE A 178 -8.80 -6.52 -16.40
CA ILE A 178 -9.06 -7.95 -16.19
C ILE A 178 -9.68 -8.16 -14.81
N SER A 179 -10.66 -9.08 -14.70
CA SER A 179 -11.15 -9.55 -13.40
C SER A 179 -10.28 -10.67 -12.84
N PHE A 180 -10.28 -10.87 -11.51
CA PHE A 180 -9.58 -12.01 -10.92
C PHE A 180 -10.14 -13.34 -11.39
N GLU A 181 -11.45 -13.44 -11.59
CA GLU A 181 -12.10 -14.62 -12.20
C GLU A 181 -11.49 -14.94 -13.57
N ASN A 182 -11.28 -13.92 -14.41
CA ASN A 182 -10.66 -14.11 -15.72
C ASN A 182 -9.17 -14.46 -15.64
N ILE A 183 -8.46 -13.99 -14.61
CA ILE A 183 -7.06 -14.41 -14.37
C ILE A 183 -7.02 -15.89 -14.03
N GLU A 184 -7.83 -16.35 -13.09
CA GLU A 184 -7.91 -17.77 -12.69
C GLU A 184 -8.35 -18.65 -13.86
N LYS A 185 -9.37 -18.23 -14.59
CA LYS A 185 -9.83 -18.93 -15.81
C LYS A 185 -8.71 -19.07 -16.84
N GLY A 186 -8.03 -17.98 -17.16
CA GLY A 186 -6.93 -18.00 -18.13
C GLY A 186 -5.75 -18.83 -17.66
N ALA A 187 -5.43 -18.81 -16.38
CA ALA A 187 -4.38 -19.66 -15.80
C ALA A 187 -4.73 -21.15 -15.90
N MET A 188 -5.98 -21.52 -15.57
CA MET A 188 -6.46 -22.90 -15.72
C MET A 188 -6.45 -23.36 -17.19
N GLU A 189 -6.90 -22.53 -18.14
CA GLU A 189 -6.88 -22.83 -19.57
C GLU A 189 -5.46 -23.04 -20.10
N LYS A 190 -4.46 -22.39 -19.49
CA LYS A 190 -3.04 -22.54 -19.80
C LYS A 190 -2.38 -23.71 -19.06
N GLY A 191 -3.07 -24.35 -18.12
CA GLY A 191 -2.52 -25.41 -17.28
C GLY A 191 -1.52 -24.89 -16.23
N TYR A 192 -1.60 -23.61 -15.84
CA TYR A 192 -0.74 -23.04 -14.80
C TYR A 192 -1.19 -23.50 -13.41
N ASN A 193 -0.22 -23.78 -12.54
CA ASN A 193 -0.52 -24.10 -11.16
C ASN A 193 -1.03 -22.83 -10.42
N LEU A 194 -2.16 -22.97 -9.73
CA LEU A 194 -2.75 -21.90 -8.92
C LEU A 194 -2.37 -21.97 -7.44
N THR A 195 -1.64 -23.03 -7.06
CA THR A 195 -1.14 -23.24 -5.69
C THR A 195 0.37 -23.01 -5.63
N GLY A 196 0.86 -22.76 -4.41
CA GLY A 196 2.27 -22.45 -4.16
C GLY A 196 2.39 -21.04 -3.54
N ALA A 197 2.40 -20.99 -2.19
CA ALA A 197 2.60 -19.73 -1.49
C ALA A 197 3.98 -19.16 -1.81
N PRO A 198 4.11 -17.84 -2.05
CA PRO A 198 5.40 -17.17 -2.19
C PRO A 198 6.22 -17.26 -0.90
N ALA A 199 7.54 -17.09 -0.99
CA ALA A 199 8.37 -17.01 0.18
C ALA A 199 8.02 -15.78 1.03
N SER A 200 7.94 -15.96 2.37
CA SER A 200 7.56 -14.92 3.29
C SER A 200 8.63 -13.84 3.44
N PHE A 201 8.19 -12.60 3.65
CA PHE A 201 9.02 -11.56 4.25
C PHE A 201 9.12 -11.77 5.77
N VAL A 202 10.06 -11.08 6.41
CA VAL A 202 10.14 -10.99 7.88
C VAL A 202 9.15 -9.92 8.33
N PHE A 203 8.31 -10.24 9.33
CA PHE A 203 7.35 -9.30 9.90
C PHE A 203 7.59 -9.10 11.38
N LEU A 204 7.38 -7.85 11.82
CA LEU A 204 7.51 -7.44 13.20
C LEU A 204 6.32 -7.94 14.03
N ASN A 205 6.59 -8.40 15.24
CA ASN A 205 5.56 -8.67 16.23
C ASN A 205 5.10 -7.38 16.96
N LYS A 206 4.07 -7.47 17.79
CA LYS A 206 3.47 -6.32 18.50
C LYS A 206 4.49 -5.56 19.37
N GLU A 207 5.38 -6.28 20.05
CA GLU A 207 6.37 -5.68 20.95
C GLU A 207 7.47 -4.96 20.16
N GLU A 208 7.90 -5.53 19.03
CA GLU A 208 8.86 -4.90 18.11
C GLU A 208 8.27 -3.62 17.49
N ILE A 209 6.98 -3.64 17.12
CA ILE A 209 6.28 -2.45 16.57
C ILE A 209 6.24 -1.33 17.61
N LYS A 210 5.99 -1.63 18.89
CA LYS A 210 6.01 -0.61 19.97
C LYS A 210 7.39 0.04 20.14
N ARG A 211 8.47 -0.69 19.81
CA ARG A 211 9.88 -0.25 19.97
C ARG A 211 10.50 0.23 18.66
N LEU A 212 9.69 0.48 17.62
CA LEU A 212 10.22 0.99 16.35
C LEU A 212 11.08 2.23 16.57
N GLU A 213 12.32 2.17 16.05
CA GLU A 213 13.25 3.28 16.05
C GLU A 213 13.24 3.98 14.67
N GLY A 214 13.69 5.22 14.66
CA GLY A 214 13.82 6.05 13.46
C GLY A 214 13.42 7.51 13.71
N ASP A 215 13.78 8.37 12.78
CA ASP A 215 13.42 9.79 12.83
C ASP A 215 11.94 9.99 12.48
N SER A 216 11.28 10.92 13.14
CA SER A 216 9.88 11.22 12.87
C SER A 216 9.71 11.89 11.50
N VAL A 217 8.93 11.25 10.62
CA VAL A 217 8.62 11.73 9.27
C VAL A 217 7.13 11.53 8.98
N THR A 218 6.40 12.61 8.84
CA THR A 218 4.96 12.53 8.53
C THR A 218 4.67 12.59 7.04
N LYS A 219 5.62 13.09 6.25
CA LYS A 219 5.46 13.25 4.81
C LYS A 219 6.76 12.96 4.08
N VAL A 220 6.70 12.15 3.05
CA VAL A 220 7.80 11.91 2.12
C VAL A 220 7.37 12.22 0.70
N SER A 221 8.24 12.90 -0.05
CA SER A 221 8.04 13.19 -1.47
C SER A 221 9.17 12.58 -2.29
N ILE A 222 8.81 11.93 -3.39
CA ILE A 222 9.72 11.22 -4.29
C ILE A 222 9.63 11.86 -5.66
N ASN A 223 10.76 12.35 -6.17
CA ASN A 223 10.88 12.95 -7.48
C ASN A 223 11.35 11.91 -8.50
N TYR A 224 10.50 11.61 -9.49
CA TYR A 224 10.81 10.71 -10.61
C TYR A 224 11.29 11.46 -11.87
N GLY A 225 11.51 12.78 -11.79
CA GLY A 225 11.98 13.61 -12.90
C GLY A 225 10.87 14.44 -13.56
N PHE A 226 9.65 13.98 -13.59
CA PHE A 226 8.51 14.73 -14.14
C PHE A 226 7.36 14.83 -13.12
N PRO A 227 6.86 16.05 -12.83
CA PRO A 227 5.89 16.29 -11.76
C PRO A 227 4.66 15.36 -11.76
N ALA A 228 4.15 15.03 -12.97
CA ALA A 228 2.98 14.14 -13.11
C ALA A 228 3.17 12.74 -12.53
N TYR A 229 4.42 12.31 -12.32
CA TYR A 229 4.77 10.99 -11.77
C TYR A 229 5.44 11.06 -10.41
N ASN A 230 5.67 12.28 -9.88
CA ASN A 230 6.15 12.44 -8.53
C ASN A 230 5.14 11.86 -7.55
N THR A 231 5.65 11.10 -6.60
CA THR A 231 4.84 10.39 -5.62
C THR A 231 5.07 10.98 -4.23
N GLN A 232 4.04 10.96 -3.40
CA GLN A 232 4.08 11.45 -2.05
C GLN A 232 3.33 10.49 -1.14
N PHE A 233 3.85 10.30 0.08
CA PHE A 233 3.17 9.56 1.13
C PHE A 233 3.02 10.47 2.36
N GLU A 234 1.83 10.46 2.95
CA GLU A 234 1.50 11.17 4.18
C GLU A 234 1.02 10.19 5.23
N TYR A 235 1.65 10.20 6.40
CA TYR A 235 1.26 9.34 7.50
C TYR A 235 -0.01 9.87 8.17
N ASP A 236 -1.04 9.06 8.18
CA ASP A 236 -2.28 9.30 8.92
C ASP A 236 -2.16 8.65 10.30
N VAL A 237 -2.00 9.46 11.33
CA VAL A 237 -1.84 9.01 12.72
C VAL A 237 -3.07 8.26 13.22
N GLN A 238 -4.28 8.65 12.81
CA GLN A 238 -5.53 8.02 13.25
C GLN A 238 -5.68 6.61 12.67
N GLN A 239 -5.29 6.43 11.40
CA GLN A 239 -5.35 5.13 10.73
C GLN A 239 -4.06 4.32 10.94
N GLY A 240 -2.98 4.95 11.37
CA GLY A 240 -1.67 4.32 11.53
C GLY A 240 -1.04 3.87 10.20
N LYS A 241 -1.42 4.48 9.07
CA LYS A 241 -1.06 4.09 7.71
C LYS A 241 -0.63 5.30 6.88
N TYR A 242 0.05 5.05 5.76
CA TYR A 242 0.41 6.06 4.79
C TYR A 242 -0.64 6.17 3.68
N LYS A 243 -1.10 7.40 3.40
CA LYS A 243 -1.87 7.78 2.23
C LYS A 243 -0.93 8.10 1.09
N ARG A 244 -1.18 7.53 -0.09
CA ARG A 244 -0.38 7.81 -1.29
C ARG A 244 -1.02 8.90 -2.14
N TYR A 245 -0.16 9.77 -2.68
CA TYR A 245 -0.54 10.81 -3.65
C TYR A 245 0.36 10.71 -4.89
N SER A 246 -0.16 11.10 -6.03
CA SER A 246 0.60 11.26 -7.27
C SER A 246 0.25 12.58 -7.92
N ASN A 247 1.24 13.42 -8.21
CA ASN A 247 1.03 14.78 -8.70
C ASN A 247 0.09 15.62 -7.79
N GLY A 248 0.19 15.45 -6.47
CA GLY A 248 -0.67 16.13 -5.50
C GLY A 248 -2.09 15.57 -5.35
N GLU A 249 -2.51 14.63 -6.19
CA GLU A 249 -3.82 13.97 -6.11
C GLU A 249 -3.72 12.67 -5.32
N GLN A 250 -4.64 12.49 -4.35
CA GLN A 250 -4.69 11.26 -3.56
C GLN A 250 -5.03 10.06 -4.44
N THR A 251 -4.22 9.00 -4.34
CA THR A 251 -4.47 7.73 -5.04
C THR A 251 -5.67 7.02 -4.40
N LYS A 252 -6.68 6.72 -5.20
CA LYS A 252 -7.95 6.14 -4.76
C LYS A 252 -8.37 5.00 -5.69
N GLU A 253 -9.18 4.10 -5.17
CA GLU A 253 -9.89 3.10 -5.96
C GLU A 253 -10.87 3.79 -6.93
N ALA A 254 -10.87 3.37 -8.18
CA ALA A 254 -11.67 4.01 -9.23
C ALA A 254 -13.18 3.89 -8.97
N THR A 255 -13.64 2.74 -8.47
CA THR A 255 -15.07 2.44 -8.30
C THR A 255 -15.65 2.94 -6.99
N THR A 256 -14.87 2.91 -5.91
CA THR A 256 -15.34 3.21 -4.55
C THR A 256 -14.82 4.52 -3.98
N SER A 257 -13.82 5.14 -4.63
CA SER A 257 -13.08 6.31 -4.13
C SER A 257 -12.38 6.08 -2.78
N VAL A 258 -12.25 4.83 -2.33
CA VAL A 258 -11.50 4.48 -1.11
C VAL A 258 -10.02 4.79 -1.33
N PRO A 259 -9.35 5.49 -0.40
CA PRO A 259 -7.93 5.78 -0.50
C PRO A 259 -7.07 4.51 -0.52
N VAL A 260 -5.98 4.54 -1.28
CA VAL A 260 -4.90 3.54 -1.15
C VAL A 260 -4.12 3.85 0.11
N LEU A 261 -4.06 2.87 1.01
CA LEU A 261 -3.39 2.95 2.31
C LEU A 261 -2.37 1.82 2.42
N VAL A 262 -1.17 2.14 2.91
CA VAL A 262 -0.11 1.17 3.11
C VAL A 262 0.51 1.29 4.51
N ASP A 263 1.02 0.19 5.02
CA ASP A 263 1.64 0.10 6.35
C ASP A 263 3.15 0.38 6.28
N ASN A 264 3.77 0.01 5.15
CA ASN A 264 5.20 0.18 4.90
C ASN A 264 5.42 0.93 3.58
N VAL A 265 6.36 1.86 3.56
CA VAL A 265 6.89 2.48 2.34
C VAL A 265 8.38 2.24 2.31
N LEU A 266 8.83 1.46 1.32
CA LEU A 266 10.24 1.22 1.06
C LEU A 266 10.65 2.04 -0.16
N ILE A 267 11.71 2.83 -0.04
CA ILE A 267 12.28 3.63 -1.13
C ILE A 267 13.72 3.18 -1.30
N ILE A 268 14.05 2.63 -2.46
CA ILE A 268 15.39 2.14 -2.76
C ILE A 268 15.96 2.83 -3.98
N GLU A 269 17.29 3.00 -4.01
CA GLU A 269 18.01 3.49 -5.18
C GLU A 269 18.79 2.38 -5.86
N THR A 270 18.81 2.40 -7.19
CA THR A 270 19.63 1.50 -8.00
C THR A 270 19.99 2.12 -9.34
N ALA A 271 20.90 1.48 -10.09
CA ALA A 271 21.30 1.95 -11.40
C ALA A 271 20.14 1.85 -12.41
N HIS A 272 19.87 2.96 -13.09
CA HIS A 272 18.92 3.05 -14.19
C HIS A 272 19.67 3.55 -15.43
N ARG A 273 19.58 2.83 -16.53
CA ARG A 273 20.23 3.17 -17.79
C ARG A 273 19.19 3.23 -18.92
N VAL A 274 19.12 4.35 -19.65
CA VAL A 274 18.32 4.44 -20.88
C VAL A 274 19.04 3.64 -21.98
N ILE A 275 18.34 2.70 -22.60
CA ILE A 275 18.90 1.74 -23.56
C ILE A 275 18.54 2.03 -25.02
N ASP A 276 17.54 2.87 -25.26
CA ASP A 276 17.12 3.20 -26.63
C ASP A 276 16.51 4.60 -26.77
N LYS A 277 16.18 4.96 -28.02
CA LYS A 277 15.58 6.26 -28.37
C LYS A 277 14.12 6.43 -27.91
N VAL A 278 13.44 5.34 -27.55
CA VAL A 278 12.08 5.35 -26.97
C VAL A 278 12.12 5.69 -25.49
N GLY A 279 13.33 5.63 -24.89
CA GLY A 279 13.56 5.90 -23.49
C GLY A 279 13.29 4.69 -22.60
N ARG A 280 13.36 3.46 -23.15
CA ARG A 280 13.31 2.23 -22.33
C ARG A 280 14.53 2.17 -21.43
N ARG A 281 14.39 1.48 -20.32
CA ARG A 281 15.42 1.40 -19.28
C ARG A 281 15.85 -0.03 -19.04
N ASP A 282 17.13 -0.15 -18.71
CA ASP A 282 17.70 -1.27 -18.00
C ASP A 282 17.81 -0.85 -16.53
N ILE A 283 17.28 -1.64 -15.62
CA ILE A 283 17.23 -1.34 -14.18
C ILE A 283 17.89 -2.50 -13.42
N ASP A 284 18.95 -2.20 -12.70
CA ASP A 284 19.67 -3.20 -11.94
C ASP A 284 18.94 -3.56 -10.65
N LEU A 285 18.36 -4.75 -10.60
CA LEU A 285 17.68 -5.30 -9.42
C LEU A 285 18.53 -6.34 -8.68
N GLN A 286 19.84 -6.45 -8.99
CA GLN A 286 20.71 -7.48 -8.43
C GLN A 286 21.77 -6.94 -7.48
N SER A 287 22.28 -5.72 -7.72
CA SER A 287 23.46 -5.20 -7.02
C SER A 287 23.25 -4.85 -5.54
N GLY A 288 21.99 -4.72 -5.08
CA GLY A 288 21.72 -4.11 -3.79
C GLY A 288 21.94 -2.60 -3.79
N GLY A 289 21.81 -1.96 -2.64
CA GLY A 289 21.99 -0.52 -2.52
C GLY A 289 21.39 0.06 -1.25
N LYS A 290 21.26 1.39 -1.23
CA LYS A 290 20.68 2.13 -0.10
C LYS A 290 19.18 2.29 -0.24
N GLY A 291 18.52 2.50 0.89
CA GLY A 291 17.09 2.76 0.94
C GLY A 291 16.65 3.47 2.21
N TYR A 292 15.39 3.89 2.19
CA TYR A 292 14.63 4.36 3.34
C TYR A 292 13.43 3.44 3.55
N LEU A 293 13.23 2.98 4.78
CA LEU A 293 12.03 2.27 5.19
C LEU A 293 11.21 3.17 6.11
N LEU A 294 9.98 3.47 5.70
CA LEU A 294 9.03 4.26 6.48
C LEU A 294 7.97 3.36 7.09
N GLN A 295 7.78 3.46 8.41
CA GLN A 295 6.85 2.66 9.20
C GLN A 295 6.33 3.51 10.37
N LYS A 296 5.01 3.53 10.62
CA LYS A 296 4.39 4.26 11.74
C LYS A 296 4.86 5.72 11.91
N GLY A 297 5.01 6.46 10.81
CA GLY A 297 5.45 7.86 10.84
C GLY A 297 6.92 8.06 11.21
N LYS A 298 7.72 7.01 11.09
CA LYS A 298 9.17 7.05 11.29
C LYS A 298 9.88 6.60 10.03
N VAL A 299 11.10 7.09 9.81
CA VAL A 299 11.99 6.67 8.74
C VAL A 299 13.26 6.07 9.34
N LYS A 300 13.72 4.97 8.73
CA LYS A 300 15.01 4.34 9.01
C LYS A 300 15.81 4.22 7.73
N GLU A 301 17.07 4.56 7.76
CA GLU A 301 18.00 4.21 6.69
C GLU A 301 18.22 2.70 6.70
N VAL A 302 18.15 2.09 5.53
CA VAL A 302 18.37 0.66 5.32
C VAL A 302 19.22 0.44 4.08
N GLU A 303 19.75 -0.74 3.95
CA GLU A 303 20.22 -1.27 2.67
C GLU A 303 19.11 -2.17 2.09
N TRP A 304 19.21 -2.48 0.81
CA TRP A 304 18.39 -3.51 0.20
C TRP A 304 19.27 -4.52 -0.51
N ILE A 305 18.79 -5.74 -0.58
CA ILE A 305 19.43 -6.82 -1.34
C ILE A 305 18.38 -7.52 -2.22
N ASN A 306 18.87 -8.17 -3.27
CA ASN A 306 18.08 -9.17 -3.98
C ASN A 306 18.26 -10.51 -3.29
N LYS A 307 17.18 -11.05 -2.75
CA LYS A 307 17.14 -12.36 -2.10
C LYS A 307 16.20 -13.26 -2.91
N ASP A 308 16.78 -14.10 -3.76
CA ASP A 308 16.04 -15.01 -4.64
C ASP A 308 15.00 -14.28 -5.54
N GLY A 309 15.39 -13.14 -6.12
CA GLY A 309 14.52 -12.30 -6.98
C GLY A 309 13.63 -11.32 -6.22
N ARG A 310 13.65 -11.31 -4.89
CA ARG A 310 12.87 -10.40 -4.03
C ARG A 310 13.72 -9.23 -3.53
N ILE A 311 13.16 -8.04 -3.54
CA ILE A 311 13.76 -6.87 -2.91
C ILE A 311 13.49 -6.92 -1.41
N VAL A 312 14.53 -7.09 -0.60
CA VAL A 312 14.43 -7.24 0.86
C VAL A 312 15.23 -6.11 1.52
N PRO A 313 14.62 -5.33 2.45
CA PRO A 313 15.35 -4.36 3.24
C PRO A 313 16.22 -5.08 4.29
N VAL A 314 17.48 -4.65 4.43
CA VAL A 314 18.42 -5.21 5.40
C VAL A 314 19.10 -4.10 6.19
N SER A 315 19.59 -4.44 7.38
CA SER A 315 20.46 -3.59 8.18
C SER A 315 21.58 -4.46 8.73
N ASN A 316 22.84 -4.09 8.41
CA ASN A 316 24.01 -4.91 8.76
C ASN A 316 23.88 -6.38 8.31
N GLY A 317 23.31 -6.60 7.13
CA GLY A 317 23.13 -7.95 6.54
C GLY A 317 22.00 -8.78 7.13
N VAL A 318 21.20 -8.23 8.04
CA VAL A 318 20.03 -8.89 8.63
C VAL A 318 18.76 -8.31 8.05
N ASP A 319 17.79 -9.17 7.68
CA ASP A 319 16.49 -8.74 7.14
C ASP A 319 15.79 -7.80 8.14
N VAL A 320 15.34 -6.64 7.67
CA VAL A 320 14.56 -5.70 8.48
C VAL A 320 13.08 -6.07 8.38
N GLY A 321 12.46 -6.28 9.54
CA GLY A 321 11.04 -6.65 9.61
C GLY A 321 10.10 -5.57 9.09
N LEU A 322 9.09 -5.99 8.34
CA LEU A 322 7.98 -5.15 7.90
C LEU A 322 6.85 -5.16 8.97
N ILE A 323 6.10 -4.08 9.05
CA ILE A 323 4.84 -4.09 9.81
C ILE A 323 3.83 -4.96 9.06
N PRO A 324 3.11 -5.88 9.75
CA PRO A 324 2.03 -6.62 9.11
C PRO A 324 1.03 -5.70 8.42
N GLY A 325 0.84 -5.89 7.11
CA GLY A 325 0.01 -5.05 6.25
C GLY A 325 0.60 -4.88 4.86
N LYS A 326 0.12 -3.86 4.14
CA LYS A 326 0.48 -3.59 2.74
C LYS A 326 1.77 -2.80 2.61
N THR A 327 2.53 -3.10 1.55
CA THR A 327 3.83 -2.45 1.29
C THR A 327 3.85 -1.78 -0.08
N TRP A 328 4.38 -0.56 -0.13
CA TRP A 328 4.69 0.13 -1.39
C TRP A 328 6.19 0.32 -1.54
N VAL A 329 6.76 -0.23 -2.60
CA VAL A 329 8.19 -0.17 -2.90
C VAL A 329 8.43 0.80 -4.05
N ASN A 330 9.13 1.89 -3.79
CA ASN A 330 9.57 2.84 -4.81
C ASN A 330 11.02 2.56 -5.18
N ILE A 331 11.28 2.34 -6.46
CA ILE A 331 12.62 2.07 -6.99
C ILE A 331 13.03 3.27 -7.85
N ILE A 332 14.03 4.03 -7.39
CA ILE A 332 14.48 5.27 -8.02
C ILE A 332 15.91 5.16 -8.57
N PRO A 333 16.29 6.00 -9.53
CA PRO A 333 17.66 6.07 -10.01
C PRO A 333 18.64 6.45 -8.88
N ASN A 334 19.78 5.77 -8.79
CA ASN A 334 20.87 6.11 -7.86
C ASN A 334 21.66 7.37 -8.29
N GLN A 335 21.35 7.92 -9.45
CA GLN A 335 21.84 9.22 -9.92
C GLN A 335 20.64 10.07 -10.33
N PRO A 336 20.34 11.15 -9.57
CA PRO A 336 21.10 11.74 -8.48
C PRO A 336 20.92 11.07 -7.10
N GLY A 337 20.12 9.99 -6.96
CA GLY A 337 19.99 9.17 -5.77
C GLY A 337 18.99 9.67 -4.71
N LEU A 338 18.91 8.94 -3.59
CA LEU A 338 17.99 9.20 -2.48
C LEU A 338 18.05 10.64 -1.97
N THR A 339 19.25 11.14 -1.70
CA THR A 339 19.45 12.48 -1.09
C THR A 339 18.93 13.64 -1.94
N LYS A 340 18.77 13.46 -3.25
CA LYS A 340 18.28 14.50 -4.17
C LYS A 340 16.84 14.25 -4.60
N ASN A 341 16.43 12.99 -4.71
CA ASN A 341 15.12 12.63 -5.21
C ASN A 341 14.08 12.44 -4.09
N VAL A 342 14.52 12.30 -2.84
CA VAL A 342 13.61 12.07 -1.70
C VAL A 342 13.69 13.23 -0.72
N THR A 343 12.54 13.81 -0.41
CA THR A 343 12.40 14.83 0.63
C THR A 343 11.61 14.26 1.79
N LEU A 344 12.21 14.27 2.97
CA LEU A 344 11.63 13.80 4.21
C LEU A 344 11.22 15.02 5.05
N ASN A 345 9.93 15.14 5.39
CA ASN A 345 9.42 16.24 6.20
C ASN A 345 8.96 15.71 7.56
N ALA A 346 9.57 16.23 8.64
CA ALA A 346 9.16 15.95 10.01
C ALA A 346 7.77 16.55 10.32
N ALA A 347 7.13 16.05 11.38
CA ALA A 347 5.93 16.68 11.93
C ALA A 347 6.29 18.07 12.49
N GLY A 348 5.71 19.14 11.94
CA GLY A 348 5.81 20.48 12.53
C GLY A 348 6.70 21.50 11.80
N ASN A 349 7.10 21.23 10.57
CA ASN A 349 7.68 22.25 9.67
C ASN A 349 6.74 22.58 8.51
#